data_b8d91a32dea57b854ffdc5be792d7a99
#
_entry.id   b8d91a32dea57b854ffdc5be792d7a99
#
_cell.length_a   1.000
_cell.length_b   1.000
_cell.length_c   1.000
_cell.angle_alpha   90.00
_cell.angle_beta   90.00
_cell.angle_gamma   90.00
#
_symmetry.space_group_name_H-M   'P 1'
#
loop_
_entity.id
_entity.type
_entity.pdbx_description
1 polymer ?
#
loop_
_entity_poly.entity_id
_entity_poly.type
_entity_poly.pdbx_seq_one_letter_code
_entity_poly.pdbx_strand_id
1 'polypeptide(L)'
;MSELSRIGVAIDSELLDKFDRLIEQRGYTNRSEAFRDLIRDELVERTWESPDSHVVGTITLVYNHHVRLLNEKLTDIQHHFHRSILSTLHVHLDHDHCLEVLVVRGKSAEVRKVADVLISTKGVKHGRLSLSTSGAELE
;
A
#
# COMPACT_ATOMS: atom_id res chain seq x y z
N MET A 1 -21.61 9.39 -12.07
CA MET A 1 -21.84 9.43 -10.60
C MET A 1 -22.66 8.23 -10.20
N SER A 2 -22.25 7.57 -9.14
CA SER A 2 -23.05 6.49 -8.58
C SER A 2 -24.22 7.05 -7.75
N GLU A 3 -25.32 6.32 -7.72
CA GLU A 3 -26.48 6.63 -6.91
C GLU A 3 -26.31 6.04 -5.51
N LEU A 4 -26.64 6.81 -4.48
CA LEU A 4 -26.56 6.32 -3.10
C LEU A 4 -27.75 5.38 -2.82
N SER A 5 -27.42 4.16 -2.41
CA SER A 5 -28.41 3.19 -1.96
C SER A 5 -28.39 3.09 -0.43
N ARG A 6 -29.58 3.00 0.17
CA ARG A 6 -29.71 2.75 1.60
C ARG A 6 -29.98 1.28 1.84
N ILE A 7 -29.23 0.68 2.74
CA ILE A 7 -29.36 -0.73 3.10
C ILE A 7 -29.59 -0.89 4.60
N GLY A 8 -30.24 -1.96 5.00
CA GLY A 8 -30.36 -2.37 6.40
C GLY A 8 -29.51 -3.62 6.63
N VAL A 9 -28.80 -3.67 7.74
CA VAL A 9 -27.97 -4.80 8.13
C VAL A 9 -28.35 -5.26 9.53
N ALA A 10 -28.63 -6.55 9.68
CA ALA A 10 -28.85 -7.16 10.99
C ALA A 10 -27.52 -7.65 11.54
N ILE A 11 -27.12 -7.14 12.70
CA ILE A 11 -25.85 -7.46 13.36
C ILE A 11 -26.15 -7.79 14.82
N ASP A 12 -25.45 -8.77 15.36
CA ASP A 12 -25.49 -9.07 16.79
C ASP A 12 -25.12 -7.82 17.60
N SER A 13 -25.87 -7.54 18.68
CA SER A 13 -25.69 -6.32 19.46
C SER A 13 -24.32 -6.19 20.08
N GLU A 14 -23.74 -7.28 20.54
CA GLU A 14 -22.41 -7.26 21.14
C GLU A 14 -21.32 -6.95 20.09
N LEU A 15 -21.46 -7.53 18.90
CA LEU A 15 -20.57 -7.26 17.78
C LEU A 15 -20.67 -5.78 17.33
N LEU A 16 -21.90 -5.27 17.27
CA LEU A 16 -22.14 -3.86 16.91
C LEU A 16 -21.50 -2.90 17.92
N ASP A 17 -21.62 -3.19 19.22
CA ASP A 17 -20.98 -2.38 20.25
C ASP A 17 -19.44 -2.36 20.11
N LYS A 18 -18.86 -3.48 19.79
CA LYS A 18 -17.41 -3.56 19.52
C LYS A 18 -17.03 -2.75 18.28
N PHE A 19 -17.83 -2.83 17.23
CA PHE A 19 -17.62 -2.05 16.02
C PHE A 19 -17.75 -0.55 16.28
N ASP A 20 -18.77 -0.12 17.01
CA ASP A 20 -18.98 1.30 17.34
C ASP A 20 -17.78 1.88 18.13
N ARG A 21 -17.27 1.14 19.08
CA ARG A 21 -16.06 1.55 19.83
C ARG A 21 -14.83 1.65 18.94
N LEU A 22 -14.64 0.69 18.03
CA LEU A 22 -13.53 0.66 17.10
C LEU A 22 -13.55 1.88 16.17
N ILE A 23 -14.70 2.17 15.56
CA ILE A 23 -14.81 3.28 14.61
C ILE A 23 -14.70 4.65 15.29
N GLU A 24 -15.22 4.78 16.52
CA GLU A 24 -15.03 5.98 17.34
C GLU A 24 -13.54 6.25 17.60
N GLN A 25 -12.78 5.23 18.01
CA GLN A 25 -11.34 5.33 18.23
C GLN A 25 -10.59 5.71 16.95
N ARG A 26 -11.08 5.32 15.78
CA ARG A 26 -10.50 5.66 14.48
C ARG A 26 -10.94 7.02 13.94
N GLY A 27 -11.83 7.71 14.65
CA GLY A 27 -12.29 9.05 14.28
C GLY A 27 -13.45 9.11 13.31
N TYR A 28 -14.14 8.00 13.05
CA TYR A 28 -15.34 8.03 12.24
C TYR A 28 -16.50 8.68 12.98
N THR A 29 -17.26 9.51 12.28
CA THR A 29 -18.44 10.19 12.83
C THR A 29 -19.73 9.42 12.65
N ASN A 30 -19.74 8.43 11.75
CA ASN A 30 -20.90 7.58 11.50
C ASN A 30 -20.51 6.21 10.95
N ARG A 31 -21.41 5.25 11.06
CA ARG A 31 -21.20 3.87 10.61
C ARG A 31 -21.07 3.76 9.08
N SER A 32 -21.79 4.59 8.33
CA SER A 32 -21.80 4.53 6.87
C SER A 32 -20.41 4.79 6.27
N GLU A 33 -19.68 5.76 6.79
CA GLU A 33 -18.31 6.02 6.36
C GLU A 33 -17.40 4.83 6.65
N ALA A 34 -17.50 4.26 7.85
CA ALA A 34 -16.70 3.10 8.24
C ALA A 34 -17.00 1.87 7.38
N PHE A 35 -18.27 1.60 7.08
CA PHE A 35 -18.66 0.50 6.19
C PHE A 35 -18.11 0.70 4.77
N ARG A 36 -18.21 1.90 4.24
CA ARG A 36 -17.65 2.21 2.91
C ARG A 36 -16.15 1.94 2.85
N ASP A 37 -15.41 2.37 3.86
CA ASP A 37 -13.96 2.17 3.91
C ASP A 37 -13.61 0.68 4.03
N LEU A 38 -14.32 -0.08 4.85
CA LEU A 38 -14.12 -1.54 4.95
C LEU A 38 -14.36 -2.24 3.62
N ILE A 39 -15.41 -1.86 2.90
CA ILE A 39 -15.72 -2.43 1.58
C ILE A 39 -14.62 -2.07 0.59
N ARG A 40 -14.20 -0.82 0.56
CA ARG A 40 -13.12 -0.37 -0.32
C ARG A 40 -11.81 -1.12 -0.07
N ASP A 41 -11.44 -1.29 1.20
CA ASP A 41 -10.24 -2.03 1.58
C ASP A 41 -10.29 -3.48 1.09
N GLU A 42 -11.41 -4.15 1.27
CA GLU A 42 -11.59 -5.53 0.78
C GLU A 42 -11.49 -5.60 -0.75
N LEU A 43 -12.09 -4.64 -1.46
CA LEU A 43 -12.02 -4.59 -2.91
C LEU A 43 -10.60 -4.33 -3.42
N VAL A 44 -9.83 -3.49 -2.72
CA VAL A 44 -8.42 -3.26 -3.04
C VAL A 44 -7.63 -4.56 -2.91
N GLU A 45 -7.76 -5.26 -1.80
CA GLU A 45 -7.07 -6.54 -1.59
C GLU A 45 -7.43 -7.57 -2.68
N ARG A 46 -8.69 -7.67 -3.02
CA ARG A 46 -9.18 -8.55 -4.10
C ARG A 46 -8.56 -8.23 -5.45
N THR A 47 -8.46 -6.95 -5.78
CA THR A 47 -7.84 -6.51 -7.04
C THR A 47 -6.38 -6.97 -7.11
N TRP A 48 -5.65 -6.88 -6.01
CA TRP A 48 -4.25 -7.31 -5.95
C TRP A 48 -4.05 -8.82 -6.07
N GLU A 49 -5.06 -9.62 -5.75
CA GLU A 49 -5.01 -11.09 -5.89
C GLU A 49 -4.93 -11.53 -7.34
N SER A 50 -5.48 -10.78 -8.27
CA SER A 50 -5.42 -11.09 -9.70
C SER A 50 -4.09 -10.62 -10.32
N PRO A 51 -3.26 -11.53 -10.87
CA PRO A 51 -1.92 -11.16 -11.36
C PRO A 51 -1.91 -10.12 -12.48
N ASP A 52 -2.95 -10.09 -13.30
CA ASP A 52 -3.06 -9.20 -14.45
C ASP A 52 -3.80 -7.89 -14.15
N SER A 53 -4.36 -7.74 -12.97
CA SER A 53 -5.03 -6.49 -12.58
C SER A 53 -4.05 -5.34 -12.43
N HIS A 54 -4.42 -4.18 -12.97
CA HIS A 54 -3.64 -2.96 -12.79
C HIS A 54 -3.84 -2.38 -11.39
N VAL A 55 -2.75 -2.15 -10.71
CA VAL A 55 -2.72 -1.71 -9.31
C VAL A 55 -1.76 -0.55 -9.12
N VAL A 56 -1.96 0.17 -8.01
CA VAL A 56 -1.06 1.23 -7.52
C VAL A 56 -0.71 0.92 -6.08
N GLY A 57 0.54 1.09 -5.73
CA GLY A 57 0.99 0.87 -4.36
C GLY A 57 2.23 1.67 -4.03
N THR A 58 2.74 1.48 -2.83
CA THR A 58 4.00 2.07 -2.40
C THR A 58 4.91 1.00 -1.82
N ILE A 59 6.20 1.15 -2.07
CA ILE A 59 7.23 0.31 -1.47
C ILE A 59 8.06 1.20 -0.56
N THR A 60 8.17 0.82 0.71
CA THR A 60 9.00 1.53 1.67
C THR A 60 10.21 0.69 2.01
N LEU A 61 11.41 1.27 1.90
CA LEU A 61 12.67 0.62 2.21
C LEU A 61 13.41 1.43 3.28
N VAL A 62 14.03 0.73 4.22
CA VAL A 62 14.95 1.34 5.19
C VAL A 62 16.29 0.63 5.06
N TYR A 63 17.35 1.40 4.89
CA TYR A 63 18.69 0.86 4.75
C TYR A 63 19.75 1.86 5.22
N ASN A 64 20.95 1.32 5.51
CA ASN A 64 22.12 2.14 5.81
C ASN A 64 22.80 2.55 4.48
N HIS A 65 22.82 3.86 4.18
CA HIS A 65 23.37 4.37 2.93
C HIS A 65 24.90 4.25 2.82
N HIS A 66 25.58 3.90 3.90
CA HIS A 66 27.02 3.63 3.89
C HIS A 66 27.39 2.20 3.48
N VAL A 67 26.41 1.30 3.38
CA VAL A 67 26.67 -0.06 2.90
C VAL A 67 27.18 0.02 1.45
N ARG A 68 28.36 -0.57 1.24
CA ARG A 68 29.06 -0.49 -0.04
C ARG A 68 28.20 -1.02 -1.19
N LEU A 69 28.10 -0.22 -2.25
CA LEU A 69 27.40 -0.53 -3.51
C LEU A 69 25.87 -0.71 -3.37
N LEU A 70 25.29 -0.53 -2.18
CA LEU A 70 23.86 -0.71 -2.00
C LEU A 70 23.04 0.33 -2.78
N ASN A 71 23.44 1.60 -2.71
CA ASN A 71 22.77 2.67 -3.45
C ASN A 71 22.77 2.43 -4.96
N GLU A 72 23.92 2.00 -5.50
CA GLU A 72 24.05 1.66 -6.91
C GLU A 72 23.15 0.49 -7.29
N LYS A 73 23.13 -0.55 -6.47
CA LYS A 73 22.34 -1.74 -6.71
C LYS A 73 20.84 -1.44 -6.69
N LEU A 74 20.36 -0.66 -5.71
CA LEU A 74 18.98 -0.22 -5.65
C LEU A 74 18.59 0.66 -6.85
N THR A 75 19.49 1.55 -7.26
CA THR A 75 19.28 2.39 -8.44
C THR A 75 19.21 1.55 -9.72
N ASP A 76 20.06 0.57 -9.88
CA ASP A 76 20.05 -0.32 -11.05
C ASP A 76 18.77 -1.13 -11.13
N ILE A 77 18.28 -1.64 -10.00
CA ILE A 77 17.01 -2.35 -9.94
C ILE A 77 15.87 -1.41 -10.35
N GLN A 78 15.85 -0.19 -9.85
CA GLN A 78 14.83 0.80 -10.21
C GLN A 78 14.87 1.15 -11.70
N HIS A 79 16.03 1.28 -12.29
CA HIS A 79 16.18 1.47 -13.74
C HIS A 79 15.65 0.29 -14.54
N HIS A 80 15.90 -0.93 -14.07
CA HIS A 80 15.38 -2.14 -14.71
C HIS A 80 13.85 -2.17 -14.73
N PHE A 81 13.22 -1.71 -13.65
CA PHE A 81 11.76 -1.68 -13.51
C PHE A 81 11.15 -0.29 -13.71
N HIS A 82 11.80 0.58 -14.48
CA HIS A 82 11.38 1.99 -14.64
C HIS A 82 9.93 2.19 -15.10
N ARG A 83 9.36 1.22 -15.83
CA ARG A 83 7.96 1.29 -16.29
C ARG A 83 6.96 1.13 -15.15
N SER A 84 7.36 0.46 -14.08
CA SER A 84 6.50 0.21 -12.91
C SER A 84 6.68 1.26 -11.82
N ILE A 85 7.75 2.03 -11.86
CA ILE A 85 8.08 3.01 -10.83
C ILE A 85 7.77 4.41 -11.33
N LEU A 86 6.80 5.09 -10.69
CA LEU A 86 6.36 6.43 -11.05
C LEU A 86 7.22 7.51 -10.42
N SER A 87 7.62 7.33 -9.19
CA SER A 87 8.33 8.33 -8.39
C SER A 87 9.06 7.67 -7.23
N THR A 88 10.10 8.31 -6.78
CA THR A 88 10.88 7.87 -5.61
C THR A 88 11.13 9.05 -4.71
N LEU A 89 10.89 8.90 -3.43
CA LEU A 89 11.23 9.85 -2.38
C LEU A 89 12.31 9.26 -1.50
N HIS A 90 13.41 9.99 -1.32
CA HIS A 90 14.55 9.57 -0.51
C HIS A 90 14.69 10.52 0.67
N VAL A 91 14.62 9.98 1.89
CA VAL A 91 14.69 10.74 3.13
C VAL A 91 15.83 10.22 4.00
N HIS A 92 16.69 11.13 4.44
CA HIS A 92 17.71 10.83 5.45
C HIS A 92 17.07 10.86 6.84
N LEU A 93 17.07 9.73 7.53
CA LEU A 93 16.51 9.63 8.88
C LEU A 93 17.53 10.09 9.93
N ASP A 94 18.78 9.69 9.75
CA ASP A 94 19.90 10.07 10.59
C ASP A 94 21.19 10.02 9.75
N HIS A 95 22.35 10.11 10.38
CA HIS A 95 23.64 10.08 9.69
C HIS A 95 23.83 8.82 8.83
N ASP A 96 23.30 7.68 9.26
CA ASP A 96 23.57 6.39 8.62
C ASP A 96 22.37 5.86 7.82
N HIS A 97 21.15 6.14 8.23
CA HIS A 97 19.96 5.49 7.72
C HIS A 97 19.13 6.36 6.79
N CYS A 98 18.62 5.73 5.75
CA CYS A 98 17.70 6.32 4.79
C CYS A 98 16.38 5.56 4.77
N LEU A 99 15.31 6.30 4.54
CA LEU A 99 14.01 5.75 4.18
C LEU A 99 13.72 6.16 2.74
N GLU A 100 13.41 5.18 1.92
CA GLU A 100 13.06 5.41 0.52
C GLU A 100 11.64 4.92 0.27
N VAL A 101 10.83 5.76 -0.37
CA VAL A 101 9.45 5.43 -0.73
C VAL A 101 9.32 5.49 -2.24
N LEU A 102 8.88 4.39 -2.83
CA LEU A 102 8.65 4.29 -4.26
C LEU A 102 7.15 4.18 -4.52
N VAL A 103 6.64 5.02 -5.41
CA VAL A 103 5.27 4.89 -5.91
C VAL A 103 5.32 3.99 -7.14
N VAL A 104 4.57 2.90 -7.10
CA VAL A 104 4.60 1.86 -8.12
C VAL A 104 3.23 1.64 -8.73
N ARG A 105 3.23 1.29 -10.01
CA ARG A 105 2.01 1.03 -10.79
C ARG A 105 2.29 -0.01 -11.85
N GLY A 106 1.30 -0.84 -12.14
CA GLY A 106 1.38 -1.85 -13.18
C GLY A 106 0.50 -3.05 -12.85
N LYS A 107 0.75 -4.16 -13.52
CA LYS A 107 0.10 -5.42 -13.18
C LYS A 107 0.52 -5.89 -11.80
N SER A 108 -0.42 -6.41 -11.03
CA SER A 108 -0.17 -6.87 -9.65
C SER A 108 1.04 -7.79 -9.54
N ALA A 109 1.17 -8.76 -10.43
CA ALA A 109 2.31 -9.68 -10.43
C ALA A 109 3.65 -8.96 -10.65
N GLU A 110 3.70 -7.96 -11.53
CA GLU A 110 4.90 -7.16 -11.79
C GLU A 110 5.28 -6.29 -10.61
N VAL A 111 4.29 -5.62 -10.01
CA VAL A 111 4.52 -4.76 -8.85
C VAL A 111 5.00 -5.57 -7.65
N ARG A 112 4.41 -6.74 -7.42
CA ARG A 112 4.87 -7.65 -6.35
C ARG A 112 6.32 -8.12 -6.59
N LYS A 113 6.67 -8.40 -7.84
CA LYS A 113 8.04 -8.78 -8.21
C LYS A 113 9.03 -7.65 -7.94
N VAL A 114 8.71 -6.43 -8.31
CA VAL A 114 9.54 -5.25 -8.01
C VAL A 114 9.77 -5.13 -6.51
N ALA A 115 8.71 -5.24 -5.73
CA ALA A 115 8.78 -5.19 -4.26
C ALA A 115 9.69 -6.29 -3.71
N ASP A 116 9.50 -7.52 -4.14
CA ASP A 116 10.28 -8.66 -3.67
C ASP A 116 11.77 -8.49 -3.97
N VAL A 117 12.12 -8.06 -5.18
CA VAL A 117 13.51 -7.83 -5.58
C VAL A 117 14.16 -6.73 -4.74
N LEU A 118 13.48 -5.61 -4.53
CA LEU A 118 14.00 -4.51 -3.73
C LEU A 118 14.13 -4.86 -2.25
N ILE A 119 13.08 -5.45 -1.67
CA ILE A 119 13.04 -5.78 -0.24
C ILE A 119 14.05 -6.87 0.12
N SER A 120 14.25 -7.84 -0.77
CA SER A 120 15.20 -8.94 -0.55
C SER A 120 16.65 -8.57 -0.85
N THR A 121 16.92 -7.37 -1.35
CA THR A 121 18.29 -6.94 -1.64
C THR A 121 19.11 -6.89 -0.36
N LYS A 122 20.28 -7.55 -0.39
CA LYS A 122 21.19 -7.58 0.75
C LYS A 122 21.60 -6.18 1.16
N GLY A 123 21.41 -5.86 2.43
CA GLY A 123 21.66 -4.52 2.98
C GLY A 123 20.40 -3.73 3.27
N VAL A 124 19.27 -4.08 2.67
CA VAL A 124 17.97 -3.52 3.05
C VAL A 124 17.56 -4.10 4.40
N LYS A 125 17.42 -3.24 5.41
CA LYS A 125 17.10 -3.66 6.77
C LYS A 125 15.63 -3.98 6.96
N HIS A 126 14.77 -3.23 6.30
CA HIS A 126 13.32 -3.39 6.36
C HIS A 126 12.72 -2.90 5.07
N GLY A 127 11.66 -3.58 4.62
CA GLY A 127 10.92 -3.19 3.44
C GLY A 127 9.49 -3.69 3.52
N ARG A 128 8.58 -2.93 2.91
CA ARG A 128 7.16 -3.28 2.88
C ARG A 128 6.50 -2.73 1.62
N LEU A 129 5.67 -3.56 1.00
CA LEU A 129 4.74 -3.16 -0.04
C LEU A 129 3.39 -2.84 0.60
N SER A 130 2.91 -1.63 0.38
CA SER A 130 1.56 -1.21 0.78
C SER A 130 0.64 -1.21 -0.42
N LEU A 131 -0.45 -1.95 -0.31
CA LEU A 131 -1.45 -2.09 -1.36
C LEU A 131 -2.34 -0.85 -1.38
N SER A 132 -2.52 -0.25 -2.56
CA SER A 132 -3.39 0.89 -2.74
C SER A 132 -4.18 0.77 -4.05
N THR A 133 -4.77 1.84 -4.48
CA THR A 133 -5.64 1.90 -5.64
C THR A 133 -5.53 3.26 -6.32
N SER A 134 -5.88 3.31 -7.60
CA SER A 134 -6.07 4.59 -8.30
C SER A 134 -7.37 5.30 -7.90
N GLY A 135 -8.27 4.59 -7.20
CA GLY A 135 -9.57 5.11 -6.82
C GLY A 135 -10.65 5.04 -7.89
N ALA A 136 -10.30 4.65 -9.11
CA ALA A 136 -11.19 4.73 -10.28
C ALA A 136 -12.49 3.91 -10.15
N GLU A 137 -12.49 2.83 -9.39
CA GLU A 137 -13.64 1.92 -9.25
C GLU A 137 -14.16 1.83 -7.81
N LEU A 138 -13.81 2.81 -6.96
CA LEU A 138 -14.13 2.81 -5.53
C LEU A 138 -15.05 3.97 -5.13
N GLU A 139 -16.08 4.18 -5.88
CA GLU A 139 -17.07 5.23 -5.59
C GLU A 139 -17.85 4.94 -4.29
#